data_e3566c99df98db394553b3b3caf7eb99
#
_entry.id   e3566c99df98db394553b3b3caf7eb99
#
_cell.length_a   1.000
_cell.length_b   1.000
_cell.length_c   1.000
_cell.angle_alpha   90.00
_cell.angle_beta   90.00
_cell.angle_gamma   90.00
#
_symmetry.space_group_name_H-M   'P 1'
#
loop_
_entity.id
_entity.type
_entity.pdbx_description
1 polymer ?
#
loop_
_entity_poly.entity_id
_entity_poly.type
_entity_poly.pdbx_seq_one_letter_code
_entity_poly.pdbx_strand_id
1 'polypeptide(L)'
;MVVDEIDGRSDYGRDLNVDIVEKGELTGIVIGIQVKGDRRFVRDDVWELPVTAKDRRFWAESSVPIVGILWDPVTHEMRWTNLSAYVGTDRTISTWSSKNSGTANADDAVVRFTTADRFEDDTLPGMVEQMLAYVRQSSAGAFLGLFDPDDERRCSAVFDCWTLGRTDVRAFLLLRRALPALEGESLRQAIVTLSHLTPHPDIFWHAGNWVPPEIEKLVQPTFRWSAQEVCDLVSAVEQLAEDGGGWERGGLGQCLWSLLIEDPDLRSSVLPALGLALEAGDLDAAFRLLVIHQSLAKDPLVAAREALALHPGVAGHFYTDELLRQIAEFGFVNVY
;
A
#
# COMPACT_ATOMS: atom_id res chain seq x y z
N MET A 1 7.36 -27.27 -9.09
CA MET A 1 8.13 -26.25 -8.36
C MET A 1 9.49 -26.13 -9.01
N VAL A 2 10.00 -24.90 -9.11
CA VAL A 2 11.39 -24.61 -9.48
C VAL A 2 12.06 -24.07 -8.24
N VAL A 3 13.25 -24.55 -7.91
CA VAL A 3 13.96 -24.21 -6.67
C VAL A 3 15.25 -23.51 -7.03
N ASP A 4 15.44 -22.31 -6.47
CA ASP A 4 16.68 -21.52 -6.56
C ASP A 4 17.31 -21.43 -5.16
N GLU A 5 18.56 -21.95 -5.05
CA GLU A 5 19.35 -21.85 -3.82
C GLU A 5 19.96 -20.45 -3.69
N ILE A 6 19.84 -19.85 -2.50
CA ILE A 6 20.42 -18.55 -2.20
C ILE A 6 21.85 -18.76 -1.69
N ASP A 7 22.85 -18.09 -2.32
CA ASP A 7 24.23 -18.15 -1.85
C ASP A 7 24.29 -17.71 -0.38
N GLY A 8 24.88 -18.56 0.46
CA GLY A 8 25.01 -18.32 1.91
C GLY A 8 25.70 -17.01 2.32
N ARG A 9 26.38 -16.34 1.37
CA ARG A 9 26.92 -14.98 1.57
C ARG A 9 25.84 -13.90 1.49
N SER A 10 24.67 -14.23 0.93
CA SER A 10 23.52 -13.36 0.76
C SER A 10 22.33 -13.83 1.62
N ASP A 11 22.58 -14.69 2.62
CA ASP A 11 21.57 -15.20 3.53
C ASP A 11 21.06 -14.09 4.48
N TYR A 12 19.94 -13.51 4.09
CA TYR A 12 19.18 -12.56 4.90
C TYR A 12 17.99 -13.23 5.61
N GLY A 13 18.05 -14.55 5.85
CA GLY A 13 17.02 -15.32 6.55
C GLY A 13 16.13 -16.19 5.65
N ARG A 14 16.54 -16.38 4.38
CA ARG A 14 15.98 -17.36 3.43
C ARG A 14 17.12 -18.18 2.84
N ASP A 15 16.96 -19.48 2.83
CA ASP A 15 17.92 -20.40 2.26
C ASP A 15 17.60 -20.75 0.79
N LEU A 16 16.28 -20.76 0.45
CA LEU A 16 15.81 -21.09 -0.90
C LEU A 16 14.67 -20.12 -1.31
N ASN A 17 14.54 -19.89 -2.62
CA ASN A 17 13.33 -19.40 -3.25
C ASN A 17 12.71 -20.54 -4.07
N VAL A 18 11.39 -20.68 -3.98
CA VAL A 18 10.65 -21.71 -4.69
C VAL A 18 9.53 -21.08 -5.49
N ASP A 19 9.61 -21.20 -6.81
CA ASP A 19 8.53 -20.84 -7.72
C ASP A 19 7.48 -21.94 -7.76
N ILE A 20 6.23 -21.58 -7.57
CA ILE A 20 5.12 -22.53 -7.65
C ILE A 20 4.72 -22.70 -9.12
N VAL A 21 4.66 -23.95 -9.55
CA VAL A 21 4.23 -24.35 -10.90
C VAL A 21 2.88 -25.06 -10.78
N GLU A 22 1.88 -24.59 -11.51
CA GLU A 22 0.57 -25.24 -11.64
C GLU A 22 0.34 -25.65 -13.09
N LYS A 23 -0.01 -26.92 -13.31
CA LYS A 23 -0.24 -27.48 -14.66
C LYS A 23 0.90 -27.31 -15.65
N GLY A 24 2.14 -27.25 -15.16
CA GLY A 24 3.34 -27.08 -15.98
C GLY A 24 3.71 -25.62 -16.29
N GLU A 25 2.94 -24.65 -15.81
CA GLU A 25 3.19 -23.22 -15.99
C GLU A 25 3.57 -22.56 -14.66
N LEU A 26 4.46 -21.56 -14.71
CA LEU A 26 4.79 -20.74 -13.55
C LEU A 26 3.58 -19.92 -13.14
N THR A 27 3.22 -19.95 -11.86
CA THR A 27 2.09 -19.16 -11.32
C THR A 27 2.47 -17.72 -11.02
N GLY A 28 3.76 -17.37 -11.07
CA GLY A 28 4.28 -16.09 -10.59
C GLY A 28 4.31 -15.97 -9.05
N ILE A 29 3.94 -17.04 -8.34
CA ILE A 29 3.98 -17.07 -6.87
C ILE A 29 5.32 -17.68 -6.45
N VAL A 30 6.09 -16.89 -5.70
CA VAL A 30 7.36 -17.30 -5.09
C VAL A 30 7.17 -17.42 -3.59
N ILE A 31 7.68 -18.48 -2.99
CA ILE A 31 7.79 -18.64 -1.54
C ILE A 31 9.27 -18.69 -1.13
N GLY A 32 9.60 -18.05 -0.02
CA GLY A 32 10.92 -18.18 0.60
C GLY A 32 10.92 -19.34 1.58
N ILE A 33 11.96 -20.13 1.56
CA ILE A 33 12.14 -21.24 2.52
C ILE A 33 13.32 -20.94 3.44
N GLN A 34 13.11 -21.12 4.74
CA GLN A 34 14.15 -21.12 5.76
C GLN A 34 14.30 -22.51 6.35
N VAL A 35 15.48 -23.08 6.23
CA VAL A 35 15.78 -24.43 6.73
C VAL A 35 16.63 -24.36 8.01
N LYS A 36 16.28 -25.13 9.03
CA LYS A 36 17.09 -25.29 10.23
C LYS A 36 17.28 -26.78 10.53
N GLY A 37 18.53 -27.23 10.50
CA GLY A 37 18.92 -28.61 10.72
C GLY A 37 19.76 -28.73 11.98
N ASP A 38 19.15 -28.88 13.17
CA ASP A 38 19.90 -29.10 14.42
C ASP A 38 18.99 -29.82 15.44
N ARG A 39 19.57 -30.81 16.13
CA ARG A 39 18.89 -31.54 17.21
C ARG A 39 18.41 -30.66 18.35
N ARG A 40 18.95 -29.47 18.53
CA ARG A 40 18.47 -28.54 19.56
C ARG A 40 17.01 -28.10 19.32
N PHE A 41 16.51 -28.20 18.10
CA PHE A 41 15.14 -27.86 17.71
C PHE A 41 14.19 -29.06 17.81
N VAL A 42 14.74 -30.26 18.02
CA VAL A 42 13.98 -31.51 18.08
C VAL A 42 14.32 -32.21 19.39
N ARG A 43 13.37 -32.28 20.30
CA ARG A 43 13.53 -32.97 21.60
C ARG A 43 12.33 -33.87 21.84
N ASP A 44 12.61 -35.15 21.91
CA ASP A 44 11.54 -36.16 22.03
C ASP A 44 10.38 -35.87 21.10
N ASP A 45 9.42 -36.01 20.76
CA ASP A 45 8.44 -35.66 19.75
C ASP A 45 8.08 -34.17 19.63
N VAL A 46 8.81 -33.27 20.32
CA VAL A 46 8.56 -31.83 20.31
C VAL A 46 9.52 -31.12 19.34
N TRP A 47 8.96 -30.50 18.33
CA TRP A 47 9.68 -29.74 17.31
C TRP A 47 9.40 -28.25 17.48
N GLU A 48 10.41 -27.49 17.90
CA GLU A 48 10.26 -26.09 18.26
C GLU A 48 11.39 -25.24 17.69
N LEU A 49 11.01 -24.14 17.04
CA LEU A 49 11.94 -23.12 16.55
C LEU A 49 11.83 -21.89 17.46
N PRO A 50 12.87 -21.56 18.24
CA PRO A 50 12.92 -20.29 18.97
C PRO A 50 12.89 -19.11 18.00
N VAL A 51 12.12 -18.09 18.31
CA VAL A 51 11.89 -16.93 17.44
C VAL A 51 12.49 -15.70 18.06
N THR A 52 13.48 -15.11 17.39
CA THR A 52 14.03 -13.82 17.81
C THR A 52 13.15 -12.67 17.28
N ALA A 53 13.29 -11.48 17.90
CA ALA A 53 12.65 -10.26 17.39
C ALA A 53 13.04 -9.95 15.93
N LYS A 54 14.30 -10.28 15.56
CA LYS A 54 14.80 -10.13 14.18
C LYS A 54 14.07 -11.07 13.22
N ASP A 55 13.89 -12.35 13.60
CA ASP A 55 13.17 -13.32 12.75
C ASP A 55 11.73 -12.90 12.54
N ARG A 56 11.06 -12.49 13.61
CA ARG A 56 9.68 -12.00 13.58
C ARG A 56 9.51 -10.83 12.62
N ARG A 57 10.41 -9.84 12.76
CA ARG A 57 10.41 -8.67 11.90
C ARG A 57 10.65 -9.06 10.44
N PHE A 58 11.62 -9.93 10.18
CA PHE A 58 11.92 -10.39 8.83
C PHE A 58 10.71 -11.11 8.18
N TRP A 59 10.06 -12.04 8.91
CA TRP A 59 8.89 -12.76 8.37
C TRP A 59 7.68 -11.83 8.16
N ALA A 60 7.55 -10.80 9.00
CA ALA A 60 6.48 -9.81 8.88
C ALA A 60 6.67 -8.83 7.71
N GLU A 61 7.93 -8.46 7.43
CA GLU A 61 8.29 -7.48 6.40
C GLU A 61 8.63 -8.12 5.05
N SER A 62 8.71 -9.46 4.99
CA SER A 62 9.04 -10.16 3.75
C SER A 62 7.95 -9.97 2.69
N SER A 63 8.37 -9.59 1.48
CA SER A 63 7.49 -9.45 0.30
C SER A 63 7.00 -10.79 -0.25
N VAL A 64 7.60 -11.90 0.18
CA VAL A 64 7.17 -13.27 -0.18
C VAL A 64 6.85 -14.05 1.09
N PRO A 65 5.87 -14.96 1.06
CA PRO A 65 5.58 -15.83 2.19
C PRO A 65 6.81 -16.65 2.58
N ILE A 66 7.06 -16.77 3.86
CA ILE A 66 8.18 -17.55 4.39
C ILE A 66 7.69 -18.85 5.01
N VAL A 67 8.24 -19.95 4.53
CA VAL A 67 8.04 -21.29 5.07
C VAL A 67 9.26 -21.69 5.87
N GLY A 68 9.07 -22.16 7.10
CA GLY A 68 10.10 -22.78 7.91
C GLY A 68 10.12 -24.28 7.71
N ILE A 69 11.31 -24.86 7.52
CA ILE A 69 11.53 -26.29 7.53
C ILE A 69 12.50 -26.64 8.66
N LEU A 70 12.08 -27.53 9.53
CA LEU A 70 12.98 -28.16 10.50
C LEU A 70 13.37 -29.55 9.99
N TRP A 71 14.65 -29.84 10.03
CA TRP A 71 15.22 -31.14 9.67
C TRP A 71 15.92 -31.78 10.87
N ASP A 72 15.53 -33.02 11.22
CA ASP A 72 16.25 -33.84 12.19
C ASP A 72 17.37 -34.64 11.48
N PRO A 73 18.65 -34.35 11.76
CA PRO A 73 19.76 -35.03 11.11
C PRO A 73 19.92 -36.51 11.51
N VAL A 74 19.17 -37.00 12.52
CA VAL A 74 19.26 -38.39 12.99
C VAL A 74 18.17 -39.25 12.37
N THR A 75 16.94 -38.79 12.39
CA THR A 75 15.82 -39.55 11.79
C THR A 75 15.62 -39.22 10.32
N HIS A 76 16.24 -38.15 9.82
CA HIS A 76 16.03 -37.56 8.50
C HIS A 76 14.59 -37.12 8.25
N GLU A 77 13.79 -36.98 9.30
CA GLU A 77 12.46 -36.45 9.22
C GLU A 77 12.52 -34.91 9.02
N MET A 78 11.60 -34.39 8.22
CA MET A 78 11.42 -32.96 8.04
C MET A 78 9.99 -32.56 8.39
N ARG A 79 9.84 -31.36 8.97
CA ARG A 79 8.53 -30.74 9.22
C ARG A 79 8.55 -29.31 8.73
N TRP A 80 7.44 -28.84 8.25
CA TRP A 80 7.29 -27.49 7.70
C TRP A 80 6.18 -26.70 8.42
N THR A 81 6.26 -25.38 8.37
CA THR A 81 5.16 -24.49 8.80
C THR A 81 5.23 -23.14 8.07
N ASN A 82 4.09 -22.45 7.98
CA ASN A 82 4.00 -21.13 7.40
C ASN A 82 4.37 -20.07 8.46
N LEU A 83 5.63 -19.58 8.43
CA LEU A 83 6.15 -18.59 9.36
C LEU A 83 5.48 -17.21 9.17
N SER A 84 5.12 -16.85 7.95
CA SER A 84 4.41 -15.60 7.68
C SER A 84 2.99 -15.59 8.28
N ALA A 85 2.29 -16.73 8.23
CA ALA A 85 0.99 -16.87 8.88
C ALA A 85 1.10 -16.79 10.41
N TYR A 86 2.16 -17.39 10.97
CA TYR A 86 2.43 -17.32 12.41
C TYR A 86 2.55 -15.85 12.87
N VAL A 87 3.32 -15.04 12.17
CA VAL A 87 3.49 -13.61 12.51
C VAL A 87 2.21 -12.81 12.24
N GLY A 88 1.49 -13.13 11.17
CA GLY A 88 0.19 -12.49 10.85
C GLY A 88 -0.85 -12.72 11.96
N THR A 89 -0.89 -13.92 12.53
CA THR A 89 -1.77 -14.25 13.67
C THR A 89 -1.35 -13.50 14.94
N ASP A 90 -0.06 -13.34 15.16
CA ASP A 90 0.50 -12.64 16.31
C ASP A 90 0.28 -11.10 16.23
N ARG A 91 0.27 -10.53 15.03
CA ARG A 91 -0.12 -9.11 14.81
C ARG A 91 -1.54 -8.82 15.26
N THR A 92 -2.47 -9.74 15.01
CA THR A 92 -3.87 -9.60 15.45
C THR A 92 -4.02 -9.71 16.98
N ILE A 93 -3.14 -10.46 17.64
CA ILE A 93 -3.16 -10.66 19.09
C ILE A 93 -2.37 -9.57 19.83
N SER A 94 -1.24 -9.09 19.27
CA SER A 94 -0.36 -8.14 19.96
C SER A 94 -0.94 -6.73 20.06
N THR A 95 -1.69 -6.28 19.06
CA THR A 95 -2.38 -4.98 19.09
C THR A 95 -3.51 -4.94 20.13
N TRP A 96 -4.09 -6.10 20.47
CA TRP A 96 -5.14 -6.20 21.51
C TRP A 96 -4.55 -6.40 22.91
N SER A 97 -3.41 -7.09 23.02
CA SER A 97 -2.78 -7.44 24.31
C SER A 97 -1.86 -6.33 24.85
N SER A 98 -1.32 -5.44 24.02
CA SER A 98 -0.39 -4.40 24.49
C SER A 98 -1.02 -3.32 25.36
N LYS A 99 -2.36 -3.26 25.42
CA LYS A 99 -3.09 -2.37 26.36
C LYS A 99 -3.37 -2.97 27.73
N ASN A 100 -3.20 -4.31 27.93
CA ASN A 100 -3.68 -4.99 29.14
C ASN A 100 -2.73 -5.96 29.81
N SER A 101 -1.49 -6.17 29.36
CA SER A 101 -0.56 -7.04 30.10
C SER A 101 0.85 -6.48 30.16
N GLY A 102 1.22 -6.07 31.36
CA GLY A 102 2.63 -5.86 31.72
C GLY A 102 3.39 -7.18 31.57
N THR A 103 4.60 -7.06 30.95
CA THR A 103 5.70 -8.03 31.03
C THR A 103 5.43 -9.47 30.61
N ALA A 104 5.20 -9.73 29.32
CA ALA A 104 5.71 -10.94 28.70
C ALA A 104 6.97 -10.54 27.90
N ASN A 105 8.12 -11.13 28.26
CA ASN A 105 9.36 -10.93 27.51
C ASN A 105 9.14 -11.40 26.07
N ALA A 106 9.37 -10.50 25.11
CA ALA A 106 9.25 -10.78 23.67
C ALA A 106 10.24 -11.87 23.17
N ASP A 107 11.13 -12.34 24.04
CA ASP A 107 12.20 -13.28 23.70
C ASP A 107 11.84 -14.76 23.88
N ASP A 108 10.64 -15.11 24.38
CA ASP A 108 10.25 -16.51 24.65
C ASP A 108 9.23 -17.08 23.64
N ALA A 109 9.11 -16.48 22.45
CA ALA A 109 8.22 -17.00 21.45
C ALA A 109 8.83 -18.19 20.71
N VAL A 110 8.04 -19.23 20.55
CA VAL A 110 8.45 -20.49 19.92
C VAL A 110 7.43 -20.88 18.85
N VAL A 111 7.88 -21.17 17.64
CA VAL A 111 7.03 -21.79 16.62
C VAL A 111 7.08 -23.29 16.79
N ARG A 112 5.91 -23.92 16.93
CA ARG A 112 5.77 -25.37 17.07
C ARG A 112 5.42 -26.02 15.74
N PHE A 113 6.06 -27.15 15.48
CA PHE A 113 5.81 -28.00 14.32
C PHE A 113 5.17 -29.30 14.81
N THR A 114 4.05 -29.67 14.27
CA THR A 114 3.27 -30.83 14.68
C THR A 114 3.55 -32.04 13.78
N THR A 115 3.01 -33.19 14.15
CA THR A 115 3.09 -34.39 13.29
C THR A 115 2.30 -34.25 11.99
N ALA A 116 1.32 -33.36 11.94
CA ALA A 116 0.58 -33.04 10.72
C ALA A 116 1.41 -32.22 9.72
N ASP A 117 2.52 -31.64 10.18
CA ASP A 117 3.38 -30.76 9.39
C ASP A 117 4.56 -31.51 8.74
N ARG A 118 4.48 -32.81 8.59
CA ARG A 118 5.51 -33.60 7.92
C ARG A 118 5.74 -33.10 6.50
N PHE A 119 7.01 -33.08 6.10
CA PHE A 119 7.45 -32.68 4.78
C PHE A 119 8.02 -33.90 4.05
N GLU A 120 7.20 -34.54 3.25
CA GLU A 120 7.48 -35.78 2.49
C GLU A 120 6.87 -35.60 1.08
N ASP A 121 7.26 -36.48 0.14
CA ASP A 121 6.82 -36.37 -1.25
C ASP A 121 5.29 -36.41 -1.40
N ASP A 122 4.61 -37.17 -0.55
CA ASP A 122 3.15 -37.33 -0.56
C ASP A 122 2.42 -36.15 0.13
N THR A 123 3.08 -35.41 1.04
CA THR A 123 2.52 -34.26 1.71
C THR A 123 2.82 -32.93 1.01
N LEU A 124 3.79 -32.92 0.09
CA LEU A 124 4.20 -31.74 -0.66
C LEU A 124 3.06 -31.05 -1.43
N PRO A 125 2.13 -31.75 -2.11
CA PRO A 125 0.98 -31.11 -2.74
C PRO A 125 0.12 -30.34 -1.75
N GLY A 126 -0.11 -30.88 -0.55
CA GLY A 126 -0.88 -30.22 0.51
C GLY A 126 -0.20 -28.95 1.02
N MET A 127 1.12 -28.93 1.15
CA MET A 127 1.88 -27.73 1.46
C MET A 127 1.68 -26.65 0.39
N VAL A 128 1.81 -27.01 -0.88
CA VAL A 128 1.61 -26.08 -2.00
C VAL A 128 0.19 -25.51 -1.99
N GLU A 129 -0.84 -26.35 -1.81
CA GLU A 129 -2.22 -25.89 -1.71
C GLU A 129 -2.44 -24.93 -0.53
N GLN A 130 -1.85 -25.21 0.63
CA GLN A 130 -1.94 -24.33 1.80
C GLN A 130 -1.23 -22.98 1.54
N MET A 131 -0.08 -22.99 0.88
CA MET A 131 0.64 -21.77 0.55
C MET A 131 -0.09 -20.95 -0.51
N LEU A 132 -0.68 -21.59 -1.53
CA LEU A 132 -1.53 -20.93 -2.51
C LEU A 132 -2.77 -20.31 -1.83
N ALA A 133 -3.42 -21.05 -0.92
CA ALA A 133 -4.55 -20.54 -0.16
C ALA A 133 -4.15 -19.36 0.72
N TYR A 134 -3.00 -19.43 1.40
CA TYR A 134 -2.48 -18.33 2.22
C TYR A 134 -2.23 -17.07 1.38
N VAL A 135 -1.54 -17.19 0.23
CA VAL A 135 -1.30 -16.04 -0.66
C VAL A 135 -2.61 -15.45 -1.17
N ARG A 136 -3.56 -16.29 -1.56
CA ARG A 136 -4.89 -15.84 -2.02
C ARG A 136 -5.70 -15.21 -0.90
N GLN A 137 -5.61 -15.72 0.34
CA GLN A 137 -6.28 -15.15 1.51
C GLN A 137 -5.64 -13.85 1.97
N SER A 138 -4.30 -13.74 1.95
CA SER A 138 -3.63 -12.48 2.30
C SER A 138 -3.95 -11.38 1.30
N SER A 139 -4.11 -11.71 0.01
CA SER A 139 -4.62 -10.77 -1.00
C SER A 139 -6.05 -10.33 -0.69
N ALA A 140 -6.95 -11.26 -0.36
CA ALA A 140 -8.31 -10.93 0.04
C ALA A 140 -8.35 -10.18 1.38
N GLY A 141 -7.45 -10.49 2.30
CA GLY A 141 -7.30 -9.81 3.59
C GLY A 141 -6.88 -8.35 3.43
N ALA A 142 -5.94 -8.07 2.52
CA ALA A 142 -5.57 -6.70 2.18
C ALA A 142 -6.78 -5.89 1.69
N PHE A 143 -7.63 -6.48 0.86
CA PHE A 143 -8.82 -5.78 0.36
C PHE A 143 -9.86 -5.52 1.45
N LEU A 144 -10.10 -6.47 2.33
CA LEU A 144 -11.01 -6.29 3.46
C LEU A 144 -10.45 -5.28 4.47
N GLY A 145 -9.14 -5.29 4.68
CA GLY A 145 -8.45 -4.37 5.58
C GLY A 145 -8.58 -2.89 5.17
N LEU A 146 -8.78 -2.58 3.88
CA LEU A 146 -9.04 -1.21 3.41
C LEU A 146 -10.34 -0.61 3.99
N PHE A 147 -11.25 -1.45 4.46
CA PHE A 147 -12.53 -1.03 5.04
C PHE A 147 -12.62 -1.31 6.55
N ASP A 148 -11.48 -1.61 7.20
CA ASP A 148 -11.45 -1.80 8.65
C ASP A 148 -11.74 -0.46 9.35
N PRO A 149 -12.50 -0.45 10.47
CA PRO A 149 -12.74 0.77 11.23
C PRO A 149 -11.46 1.35 11.88
N ASP A 150 -10.41 0.54 12.06
CA ASP A 150 -9.14 0.93 12.62
C ASP A 150 -8.20 1.46 11.52
N ASP A 151 -7.71 2.71 11.68
CA ASP A 151 -6.85 3.35 10.69
C ASP A 151 -5.47 2.67 10.55
N GLU A 152 -4.89 2.13 11.62
CA GLU A 152 -3.61 1.39 11.54
C GLU A 152 -3.76 0.13 10.67
N ARG A 153 -4.92 -0.54 10.73
CA ARG A 153 -5.22 -1.69 9.89
C ARG A 153 -5.45 -1.28 8.45
N ARG A 154 -6.13 -0.16 8.20
CA ARG A 154 -6.27 0.41 6.85
C ARG A 154 -4.89 0.76 6.28
N CYS A 155 -4.01 1.40 7.05
CA CYS A 155 -2.63 1.68 6.66
C CYS A 155 -1.87 0.40 6.28
N SER A 156 -1.98 -0.65 7.10
CA SER A 156 -1.37 -1.95 6.79
C SER A 156 -1.92 -2.53 5.49
N ALA A 157 -3.23 -2.42 5.26
CA ALA A 157 -3.87 -2.89 4.03
C ALA A 157 -3.43 -2.09 2.78
N VAL A 158 -3.23 -0.78 2.90
CA VAL A 158 -2.65 0.06 1.83
C VAL A 158 -1.24 -0.41 1.47
N PHE A 159 -0.41 -0.69 2.48
CA PHE A 159 0.94 -1.23 2.27
C PHE A 159 0.91 -2.62 1.62
N ASP A 160 -0.01 -3.48 2.03
CA ASP A 160 -0.23 -4.79 1.42
C ASP A 160 -0.67 -4.64 -0.05
N CYS A 161 -1.54 -3.69 -0.37
CA CYS A 161 -1.92 -3.36 -1.75
C CYS A 161 -0.72 -2.88 -2.57
N TRP A 162 0.18 -2.07 -1.99
CA TRP A 162 1.43 -1.67 -2.64
C TRP A 162 2.32 -2.87 -2.98
N THR A 163 2.50 -3.79 -2.03
CA THR A 163 3.34 -4.96 -2.21
C THR A 163 2.77 -5.93 -3.26
N LEU A 164 1.47 -6.22 -3.15
CA LEU A 164 0.75 -7.14 -4.04
C LEU A 164 0.55 -6.55 -5.43
N GLY A 165 0.29 -5.26 -5.53
CA GLY A 165 -0.06 -4.58 -6.78
C GLY A 165 1.01 -4.67 -7.86
N ARG A 166 2.27 -4.92 -7.47
CA ARG A 166 3.38 -5.15 -8.40
C ARG A 166 3.28 -6.47 -9.18
N THR A 167 2.51 -7.42 -8.68
CA THR A 167 2.29 -8.74 -9.31
C THR A 167 0.82 -9.01 -9.59
N ASP A 168 -0.08 -8.38 -8.85
CA ASP A 168 -1.53 -8.51 -8.99
C ASP A 168 -2.17 -7.12 -9.12
N VAL A 169 -2.47 -6.72 -10.34
CA VAL A 169 -3.09 -5.42 -10.67
C VAL A 169 -4.38 -5.15 -9.88
N ARG A 170 -5.10 -6.21 -9.47
CA ARG A 170 -6.36 -6.06 -8.70
C ARG A 170 -6.15 -5.31 -7.40
N ALA A 171 -4.97 -5.42 -6.78
CA ALA A 171 -4.64 -4.70 -5.57
C ALA A 171 -4.70 -3.17 -5.78
N PHE A 172 -4.08 -2.65 -6.84
CA PHE A 172 -4.15 -1.22 -7.16
C PHE A 172 -5.53 -0.78 -7.63
N LEU A 173 -6.24 -1.62 -8.40
CA LEU A 173 -7.60 -1.31 -8.84
C LEU A 173 -8.55 -1.18 -7.64
N LEU A 174 -8.41 -2.06 -6.64
CA LEU A 174 -9.21 -2.01 -5.42
C LEU A 174 -8.79 -0.86 -4.51
N LEU A 175 -7.49 -0.58 -4.39
CA LEU A 175 -7.01 0.60 -3.66
C LEU A 175 -7.57 1.89 -4.26
N ARG A 176 -7.53 2.03 -5.61
CA ARG A 176 -8.16 3.17 -6.31
C ARG A 176 -9.67 3.25 -6.00
N ARG A 177 -10.34 2.11 -5.96
CA ARG A 177 -11.78 2.03 -5.68
C ARG A 177 -12.13 2.35 -4.23
N ALA A 178 -11.26 1.98 -3.29
CA ALA A 178 -11.42 2.25 -1.87
C ALA A 178 -11.07 3.70 -1.50
N LEU A 179 -10.31 4.42 -2.34
CA LEU A 179 -9.78 5.75 -2.04
C LEU A 179 -10.81 6.73 -1.46
N PRO A 180 -12.05 6.84 -2.00
CA PRO A 180 -13.06 7.74 -1.45
C PRO A 180 -13.61 7.34 -0.07
N ALA A 181 -13.35 6.10 0.37
CA ALA A 181 -13.79 5.60 1.67
C ALA A 181 -12.68 5.64 2.73
N LEU A 182 -11.46 6.01 2.33
CA LEU A 182 -10.33 6.14 3.23
C LEU A 182 -10.29 7.55 3.84
N GLU A 183 -9.75 7.66 5.03
CA GLU A 183 -9.59 8.91 5.77
C GLU A 183 -8.28 8.89 6.57
N GLY A 184 -7.86 10.01 7.12
CA GLY A 184 -6.69 10.08 7.98
C GLY A 184 -5.38 9.63 7.31
N GLU A 185 -4.56 8.92 8.06
CA GLU A 185 -3.25 8.46 7.58
C GLU A 185 -3.38 7.40 6.47
N SER A 186 -4.40 6.55 6.50
CA SER A 186 -4.63 5.56 5.44
C SER A 186 -4.94 6.21 4.09
N LEU A 187 -5.71 7.31 4.06
CA LEU A 187 -5.93 8.10 2.84
C LEU A 187 -4.64 8.72 2.34
N ARG A 188 -3.85 9.33 3.24
CA ARG A 188 -2.55 9.90 2.92
C ARG A 188 -1.63 8.87 2.25
N GLN A 189 -1.48 7.70 2.86
CA GLN A 189 -0.67 6.61 2.32
C GLN A 189 -1.20 6.08 0.98
N ALA A 190 -2.53 6.01 0.81
CA ALA A 190 -3.14 5.58 -0.44
C ALA A 190 -2.88 6.57 -1.59
N ILE A 191 -2.99 7.89 -1.35
CA ILE A 191 -2.64 8.92 -2.33
C ILE A 191 -1.18 8.79 -2.74
N VAL A 192 -0.25 8.68 -1.77
CA VAL A 192 1.18 8.49 -2.06
C VAL A 192 1.41 7.21 -2.85
N THR A 193 0.81 6.10 -2.43
CA THR A 193 0.96 4.79 -3.09
C THR A 193 0.49 4.85 -4.54
N LEU A 194 -0.69 5.39 -4.80
CA LEU A 194 -1.25 5.46 -6.15
C LEU A 194 -0.48 6.46 -7.04
N SER A 195 0.12 7.51 -6.46
CA SER A 195 0.90 8.49 -7.22
C SER A 195 2.13 7.87 -7.90
N HIS A 196 2.66 6.75 -7.37
CA HIS A 196 3.73 5.99 -8.01
C HIS A 196 3.31 5.29 -9.31
N LEU A 197 2.01 5.25 -9.63
CA LEU A 197 1.47 4.75 -10.90
C LEU A 197 1.34 5.85 -11.96
N THR A 198 1.82 7.06 -11.68
CA THR A 198 1.80 8.20 -12.58
C THR A 198 3.19 8.47 -13.15
N PRO A 199 3.30 9.05 -14.37
CA PRO A 199 4.60 9.37 -14.97
C PRO A 199 5.25 10.62 -14.37
N HIS A 200 4.80 11.10 -13.20
CA HIS A 200 5.30 12.34 -12.63
C HIS A 200 6.80 12.21 -12.26
N PRO A 201 7.69 13.04 -12.81
CA PRO A 201 9.14 12.85 -12.70
C PRO A 201 9.65 12.92 -11.26
N ASP A 202 9.06 13.75 -10.41
CA ASP A 202 9.50 13.90 -9.01
C ASP A 202 9.12 12.70 -8.13
N ILE A 203 8.14 11.89 -8.55
CA ILE A 203 7.66 10.71 -7.81
C ILE A 203 8.39 9.44 -8.25
N PHE A 204 8.82 9.40 -9.49
CA PHE A 204 9.46 8.24 -10.13
C PHE A 204 10.87 7.91 -9.58
N TRP A 205 11.44 8.76 -8.73
CA TRP A 205 12.87 8.74 -8.40
C TRP A 205 13.33 7.76 -7.32
N HIS A 206 12.42 7.11 -6.63
CA HIS A 206 12.84 6.18 -5.58
C HIS A 206 13.25 4.82 -6.17
N ALA A 207 14.53 4.50 -6.07
CA ALA A 207 15.04 3.14 -6.30
C ALA A 207 14.24 2.16 -5.43
N GLY A 208 13.48 1.24 -6.04
CA GLY A 208 12.60 0.30 -5.36
C GLY A 208 11.10 0.62 -5.47
N ASN A 209 10.71 1.76 -6.01
CA ASN A 209 9.33 2.09 -6.35
C ASN A 209 8.90 1.58 -7.74
N TRP A 210 9.66 0.64 -8.28
CA TRP A 210 9.37 0.13 -9.60
C TRP A 210 8.04 -0.65 -9.63
N VAL A 211 7.17 -0.21 -10.52
CA VAL A 211 5.93 -0.90 -10.88
C VAL A 211 6.06 -1.34 -12.35
N PRO A 212 5.69 -2.59 -12.70
CA PRO A 212 5.71 -3.03 -14.09
C PRO A 212 4.85 -2.11 -14.98
N PRO A 213 5.35 -1.68 -16.16
CA PRO A 213 4.60 -0.81 -17.08
C PRO A 213 3.26 -1.40 -17.53
N GLU A 214 3.14 -2.73 -17.51
CA GLU A 214 1.89 -3.44 -17.83
C GLU A 214 0.82 -3.18 -16.75
N ILE A 215 1.24 -3.13 -15.48
CA ILE A 215 0.37 -2.82 -14.34
C ILE A 215 -0.09 -1.37 -14.42
N GLU A 216 0.84 -0.43 -14.64
CA GLU A 216 0.51 1.00 -14.78
C GLU A 216 -0.55 1.22 -15.88
N LYS A 217 -0.34 0.65 -17.08
CA LYS A 217 -1.28 0.76 -18.20
C LYS A 217 -2.68 0.23 -17.90
N LEU A 218 -2.81 -0.73 -16.99
CA LEU A 218 -4.11 -1.27 -16.59
C LEU A 218 -4.79 -0.40 -15.52
N VAL A 219 -4.02 0.28 -14.67
CA VAL A 219 -4.56 1.10 -13.58
C VAL A 219 -4.87 2.53 -14.04
N GLN A 220 -3.99 3.16 -14.82
CA GLN A 220 -4.15 4.54 -15.28
C GLN A 220 -5.54 4.88 -15.86
N PRO A 221 -6.19 4.03 -16.69
CA PRO A 221 -7.54 4.32 -17.16
C PRO A 221 -8.60 4.41 -16.08
N THR A 222 -8.31 3.97 -14.87
CA THR A 222 -9.22 4.08 -13.71
C THR A 222 -9.13 5.43 -12.98
N PHE A 223 -8.11 6.23 -13.27
CA PHE A 223 -8.02 7.60 -12.79
C PHE A 223 -9.02 8.47 -13.56
N ARG A 224 -10.27 8.38 -13.11
CA ARG A 224 -11.40 9.17 -13.53
C ARG A 224 -12.06 9.70 -12.27
N TRP A 225 -12.32 10.99 -12.22
CA TRP A 225 -12.71 11.65 -11.00
C TRP A 225 -14.06 12.33 -11.16
N SER A 226 -15.01 11.95 -10.33
CA SER A 226 -16.24 12.72 -10.17
C SER A 226 -15.95 14.06 -9.45
N ALA A 227 -16.83 15.02 -9.60
CA ALA A 227 -16.71 16.29 -8.89
C ALA A 227 -16.67 16.11 -7.35
N GLN A 228 -17.45 15.14 -6.82
CA GLN A 228 -17.45 14.82 -5.40
C GLN A 228 -16.09 14.26 -4.95
N GLU A 229 -15.53 13.29 -5.68
CA GLU A 229 -14.20 12.73 -5.34
C GLU A 229 -13.12 13.81 -5.38
N VAL A 230 -13.13 14.70 -6.37
CA VAL A 230 -12.16 15.81 -6.46
C VAL A 230 -12.31 16.75 -5.25
N CYS A 231 -13.54 17.11 -4.90
CA CYS A 231 -13.83 17.96 -3.72
C CYS A 231 -13.30 17.29 -2.46
N ASP A 232 -13.71 16.04 -2.19
CA ASP A 232 -13.36 15.32 -0.97
C ASP A 232 -11.84 15.12 -0.82
N LEU A 233 -11.14 14.76 -1.91
CA LEU A 233 -9.70 14.57 -1.89
C LEU A 233 -8.93 15.88 -1.69
N VAL A 234 -9.36 16.98 -2.30
CA VAL A 234 -8.73 18.29 -2.11
C VAL A 234 -8.96 18.79 -0.68
N SER A 235 -10.19 18.69 -0.16
CA SER A 235 -10.51 19.03 1.24
C SER A 235 -9.70 18.18 2.22
N ALA A 236 -9.57 16.88 1.97
CA ALA A 236 -8.80 16.00 2.83
C ALA A 236 -7.30 16.36 2.83
N VAL A 237 -6.72 16.75 1.70
CA VAL A 237 -5.32 17.20 1.64
C VAL A 237 -5.12 18.49 2.43
N GLU A 238 -6.04 19.46 2.34
CA GLU A 238 -5.98 20.68 3.16
C GLU A 238 -6.04 20.36 4.67
N GLN A 239 -6.86 19.40 5.08
CA GLN A 239 -6.99 18.97 6.48
C GLN A 239 -5.79 18.15 6.99
N LEU A 240 -5.19 17.32 6.13
CA LEU A 240 -4.04 16.48 6.46
C LEU A 240 -2.71 17.22 6.38
N ALA A 241 -2.69 18.43 5.84
CA ALA A 241 -1.53 19.28 5.76
C ALA A 241 -1.24 19.88 7.14
N GLU A 242 -0.32 19.26 7.88
CA GLU A 242 0.24 19.90 9.07
C GLU A 242 0.91 21.21 8.65
N ASP A 243 0.57 22.32 9.32
CA ASP A 243 1.18 23.65 9.13
C ASP A 243 1.03 24.29 7.74
N GLY A 244 0.04 23.91 6.93
CA GLY A 244 -0.24 24.54 5.63
C GLY A 244 0.65 24.12 4.47
N GLY A 245 1.57 23.15 4.67
CA GLY A 245 2.54 22.69 3.65
C GLY A 245 2.05 21.56 2.73
N GLY A 246 0.76 21.25 2.68
CA GLY A 246 0.24 20.12 1.91
C GLY A 246 0.42 20.22 0.40
N TRP A 247 0.44 21.44 -0.16
CA TRP A 247 0.53 21.70 -1.60
C TRP A 247 1.87 22.27 -2.03
N GLU A 248 2.92 21.92 -1.37
CA GLU A 248 4.28 22.25 -1.79
C GLU A 248 4.95 21.06 -2.49
N ARG A 249 6.08 21.32 -3.12
CA ARG A 249 6.89 20.29 -3.75
C ARG A 249 7.36 19.27 -2.72
N GLY A 250 7.07 18.00 -2.96
CA GLY A 250 7.30 16.91 -2.01
C GLY A 250 6.16 16.68 -1.03
N GLY A 251 5.13 17.52 -1.04
CA GLY A 251 3.94 17.38 -0.20
C GLY A 251 2.86 16.45 -0.77
N LEU A 252 1.84 16.20 0.04
CA LEU A 252 0.71 15.34 -0.33
C LEU A 252 -0.07 15.88 -1.53
N GLY A 253 -0.19 17.19 -1.64
CA GLY A 253 -0.87 17.86 -2.75
C GLY A 253 -0.19 17.61 -4.09
N GLN A 254 1.15 17.51 -4.14
CA GLN A 254 1.87 17.10 -5.35
C GLN A 254 1.51 15.66 -5.75
N CYS A 255 1.43 14.75 -4.79
CA CYS A 255 1.01 13.37 -5.04
C CYS A 255 -0.43 13.32 -5.55
N LEU A 256 -1.35 14.04 -4.91
CA LEU A 256 -2.74 14.11 -5.38
C LEU A 256 -2.83 14.75 -6.79
N TRP A 257 -2.12 15.84 -7.02
CA TRP A 257 -2.10 16.48 -8.34
C TRP A 257 -1.67 15.53 -9.45
N SER A 258 -0.62 14.75 -9.21
CA SER A 258 -0.15 13.76 -10.18
C SER A 258 -1.21 12.71 -10.55
N LEU A 259 -2.08 12.35 -9.60
CA LEU A 259 -3.21 11.44 -9.84
C LEU A 259 -4.35 12.11 -10.60
N LEU A 260 -4.67 13.35 -10.22
CA LEU A 260 -5.78 14.09 -10.82
C LEU A 260 -5.54 14.36 -12.31
N ILE A 261 -4.32 14.75 -12.70
CA ILE A 261 -4.00 15.09 -14.11
C ILE A 261 -3.99 13.89 -15.05
N GLU A 262 -4.00 12.65 -14.53
CA GLU A 262 -4.18 11.45 -15.36
C GLU A 262 -5.60 11.34 -15.94
N ASP A 263 -6.55 12.09 -15.40
CA ASP A 263 -7.89 12.19 -15.98
C ASP A 263 -7.94 13.26 -17.09
N PRO A 264 -8.07 12.87 -18.36
CA PRO A 264 -8.16 13.84 -19.47
C PRO A 264 -9.41 14.76 -19.36
N ASP A 265 -10.42 14.34 -18.61
CA ASP A 265 -11.66 15.07 -18.42
C ASP A 265 -11.71 15.85 -17.10
N LEU A 266 -10.60 15.87 -16.32
CA LEU A 266 -10.51 16.50 -15.01
C LEU A 266 -11.12 17.89 -14.95
N ARG A 267 -10.89 18.72 -16.00
CA ARG A 267 -11.40 20.09 -16.08
C ARG A 267 -12.92 20.16 -15.89
N SER A 268 -13.65 19.17 -16.36
CA SER A 268 -15.11 19.11 -16.25
C SER A 268 -15.60 18.85 -14.84
N SER A 269 -14.76 18.23 -14.01
CA SER A 269 -15.07 17.86 -12.59
C SER A 269 -14.64 18.95 -11.61
N VAL A 270 -13.58 19.73 -11.90
CA VAL A 270 -13.00 20.70 -10.95
C VAL A 270 -13.94 21.86 -10.64
N LEU A 271 -14.60 22.42 -11.64
CA LEU A 271 -15.49 23.58 -11.40
C LEU A 271 -16.74 23.21 -10.59
N PRO A 272 -17.44 22.09 -10.86
CA PRO A 272 -18.46 21.60 -9.96
C PRO A 272 -17.94 21.25 -8.56
N ALA A 273 -16.74 20.67 -8.44
CA ALA A 273 -16.11 20.37 -7.13
C ALA A 273 -15.90 21.64 -6.30
N LEU A 274 -15.50 22.75 -6.93
CA LEU A 274 -15.38 24.05 -6.28
C LEU A 274 -16.72 24.52 -5.68
N GLY A 275 -17.82 24.32 -6.41
CA GLY A 275 -19.17 24.58 -5.91
C GLY A 275 -19.49 23.75 -4.66
N LEU A 276 -19.19 22.45 -4.69
CA LEU A 276 -19.41 21.55 -3.55
C LEU A 276 -18.58 21.97 -2.32
N ALA A 277 -17.33 22.36 -2.50
CA ALA A 277 -16.49 22.84 -1.41
C ALA A 277 -17.08 24.12 -0.74
N LEU A 278 -17.60 25.05 -1.54
CA LEU A 278 -18.28 26.23 -1.01
C LEU A 278 -19.58 25.87 -0.27
N GLU A 279 -20.37 24.95 -0.79
CA GLU A 279 -21.58 24.45 -0.12
C GLU A 279 -21.27 23.79 1.21
N ALA A 280 -20.12 23.10 1.31
CA ALA A 280 -19.61 22.54 2.55
C ALA A 280 -18.98 23.58 3.49
N GLY A 281 -18.79 24.82 3.04
CA GLY A 281 -18.13 25.89 3.80
C GLY A 281 -16.60 25.77 3.86
N ASP A 282 -16.00 24.91 3.03
CA ASP A 282 -14.55 24.70 2.95
C ASP A 282 -13.94 25.70 1.94
N LEU A 283 -13.59 26.87 2.44
CA LEU A 283 -13.08 27.96 1.61
C LEU A 283 -11.65 27.70 1.13
N ASP A 284 -10.83 26.99 1.91
CA ASP A 284 -9.46 26.65 1.55
C ASP A 284 -9.44 25.64 0.39
N ALA A 285 -10.25 24.58 0.47
CA ALA A 285 -10.43 23.65 -0.63
C ALA A 285 -11.03 24.33 -1.88
N ALA A 286 -12.01 25.23 -1.71
CA ALA A 286 -12.58 25.96 -2.85
C ALA A 286 -11.53 26.84 -3.53
N PHE A 287 -10.68 27.52 -2.77
CA PHE A 287 -9.54 28.28 -3.31
C PHE A 287 -8.55 27.36 -4.04
N ARG A 288 -8.19 26.24 -3.46
CA ARG A 288 -7.29 25.27 -4.11
C ARG A 288 -7.86 24.75 -5.43
N LEU A 289 -9.16 24.46 -5.46
CA LEU A 289 -9.86 24.05 -6.68
C LEU A 289 -9.86 25.17 -7.75
N LEU A 290 -9.92 26.45 -7.35
CA LEU A 290 -9.72 27.58 -8.27
C LEU A 290 -8.30 27.57 -8.85
N VAL A 291 -7.26 27.32 -8.03
CA VAL A 291 -5.87 27.20 -8.50
C VAL A 291 -5.72 26.03 -9.48
N ILE A 292 -6.32 24.88 -9.19
CA ILE A 292 -6.33 23.73 -10.09
C ILE A 292 -7.07 24.07 -11.40
N HIS A 293 -8.23 24.71 -11.32
CA HIS A 293 -9.05 25.05 -12.49
C HIS A 293 -8.29 25.95 -13.49
N GLN A 294 -7.64 27.02 -12.98
CA GLN A 294 -6.87 27.92 -13.83
C GLN A 294 -5.66 27.23 -14.47
N SER A 295 -5.01 26.29 -13.77
CA SER A 295 -3.84 25.57 -14.29
C SER A 295 -4.19 24.63 -15.47
N LEU A 296 -5.43 24.16 -15.55
CA LEU A 296 -5.95 23.34 -16.65
C LEU A 296 -6.44 24.15 -17.87
N ALA A 297 -6.41 25.47 -17.81
CA ALA A 297 -6.95 26.33 -18.83
C ALA A 297 -5.89 26.82 -19.80
N LYS A 298 -6.27 27.08 -21.07
CA LYS A 298 -5.40 27.73 -22.06
C LYS A 298 -5.16 29.21 -21.72
N ASP A 299 -6.17 29.85 -21.11
CA ASP A 299 -6.08 31.22 -20.60
C ASP A 299 -6.46 31.18 -19.12
N PRO A 300 -5.46 31.08 -18.23
CA PRO A 300 -5.68 30.95 -16.79
C PRO A 300 -6.44 32.13 -16.16
N LEU A 301 -6.20 33.37 -16.64
CA LEU A 301 -6.84 34.57 -16.09
C LEU A 301 -8.33 34.61 -16.45
N VAL A 302 -8.67 34.27 -17.68
CA VAL A 302 -10.07 34.17 -18.10
C VAL A 302 -10.78 33.09 -17.31
N ALA A 303 -10.19 31.91 -17.20
CA ALA A 303 -10.76 30.79 -16.46
C ALA A 303 -10.99 31.12 -14.98
N ALA A 304 -10.01 31.76 -14.33
CA ALA A 304 -10.15 32.18 -12.94
C ALA A 304 -11.30 33.20 -12.74
N ARG A 305 -11.43 34.18 -13.64
CA ARG A 305 -12.51 35.17 -13.59
C ARG A 305 -13.89 34.56 -13.85
N GLU A 306 -13.99 33.63 -14.80
CA GLU A 306 -15.23 32.91 -15.07
C GLU A 306 -15.65 32.06 -13.87
N ALA A 307 -14.69 31.36 -13.24
CA ALA A 307 -14.95 30.61 -12.02
C ALA A 307 -15.44 31.49 -10.87
N LEU A 308 -14.82 32.66 -10.65
CA LEU A 308 -15.24 33.61 -9.64
C LEU A 308 -16.62 34.24 -9.95
N ALA A 309 -16.94 34.48 -11.23
CA ALA A 309 -18.27 34.93 -11.61
C ALA A 309 -19.36 33.89 -11.34
N LEU A 310 -19.05 32.62 -11.50
CA LEU A 310 -19.96 31.52 -11.23
C LEU A 310 -20.06 31.20 -9.72
N HIS A 311 -18.95 31.32 -9.02
CA HIS A 311 -18.79 31.00 -7.60
C HIS A 311 -18.19 32.16 -6.81
N PRO A 312 -18.94 33.25 -6.60
CA PRO A 312 -18.41 34.48 -5.99
C PRO A 312 -17.93 34.29 -4.55
N GLY A 313 -18.38 33.24 -3.85
CA GLY A 313 -17.95 32.93 -2.47
C GLY A 313 -16.43 32.73 -2.34
N VAL A 314 -15.75 32.26 -3.38
CA VAL A 314 -14.27 32.06 -3.37
C VAL A 314 -13.53 33.40 -3.27
N ALA A 315 -14.14 34.52 -3.71
CA ALA A 315 -13.54 35.84 -3.57
C ALA A 315 -13.30 36.23 -2.11
N GLY A 316 -13.96 35.57 -1.16
CA GLY A 316 -13.74 35.77 0.29
C GLY A 316 -12.44 35.15 0.81
N HIS A 317 -11.78 34.28 0.05
CA HIS A 317 -10.49 33.70 0.45
C HIS A 317 -9.39 34.77 0.33
N PHE A 318 -8.54 34.89 1.35
CA PHE A 318 -7.57 35.97 1.49
C PHE A 318 -6.46 36.00 0.42
N TYR A 319 -6.21 34.87 -0.29
CA TYR A 319 -5.25 34.80 -1.39
C TYR A 319 -5.87 35.00 -2.78
N THR A 320 -7.18 35.18 -2.93
CA THR A 320 -7.82 35.23 -4.26
C THR A 320 -7.34 36.40 -5.11
N ASP A 321 -7.23 37.59 -4.52
CA ASP A 321 -6.73 38.79 -5.21
C ASP A 321 -5.26 38.62 -5.61
N GLU A 322 -4.46 38.03 -4.74
CA GLU A 322 -3.05 37.74 -5.02
C GLU A 322 -2.91 36.70 -6.16
N LEU A 323 -3.75 35.67 -6.17
CA LEU A 323 -3.80 34.69 -7.28
C LEU A 323 -4.07 35.38 -8.62
N LEU A 324 -5.08 36.23 -8.68
CA LEU A 324 -5.41 36.96 -9.92
C LEU A 324 -4.28 37.90 -10.34
N ARG A 325 -3.61 38.54 -9.40
CA ARG A 325 -2.45 39.39 -9.68
C ARG A 325 -1.30 38.59 -10.26
N GLN A 326 -0.96 37.47 -9.64
CA GLN A 326 0.12 36.58 -10.10
C GLN A 326 -0.18 36.00 -11.49
N ILE A 327 -1.41 35.55 -11.74
CA ILE A 327 -1.80 35.06 -13.07
C ILE A 327 -1.67 36.18 -14.11
N ALA A 328 -2.09 37.43 -13.79
CA ALA A 328 -1.99 38.57 -14.72
C ALA A 328 -0.53 38.93 -15.00
N GLU A 329 0.35 38.80 -14.02
CA GLU A 329 1.77 39.17 -14.14
C GLU A 329 2.60 38.07 -14.83
N PHE A 330 2.40 36.80 -14.47
CA PHE A 330 3.23 35.67 -14.89
C PHE A 330 2.54 34.70 -15.86
N GLY A 331 1.25 34.88 -16.13
CA GLY A 331 0.45 34.08 -17.04
C GLY A 331 -0.14 32.81 -16.41
N PHE A 332 0.36 32.35 -15.29
CA PHE A 332 -0.13 31.15 -14.56
C PHE A 332 0.36 31.13 -13.11
N VAL A 333 -0.26 30.29 -12.31
CA VAL A 333 0.22 29.91 -10.97
C VAL A 333 0.27 28.38 -10.88
N ASN A 334 1.36 27.85 -10.35
CA ASN A 334 1.51 26.39 -10.16
C ASN A 334 0.53 25.88 -9.10
N VAL A 335 0.15 24.62 -9.22
CA VAL A 335 -0.75 23.97 -8.24
C VAL A 335 -0.02 23.69 -6.92
N TYR A 336 1.31 23.48 -6.95
CA TYR A 336 2.20 23.23 -5.80
C TYR A 336 3.54 23.91 -5.97
#